data_f5765d3a289e259a3a076a51f2257c0c
#
_entry.id   f5765d3a289e259a3a076a51f2257c0c
#
_cell.length_a   1.000
_cell.length_b   1.000
_cell.length_c   1.000
_cell.angle_alpha   90.00
_cell.angle_beta   90.00
_cell.angle_gamma   90.00
#
_symmetry.space_group_name_H-M   'P 1'
#
loop_
_entity.id
_entity.type
_entity.pdbx_description
1 polymer ?
#
loop_
_entity_poly.entity_id
_entity_poly.type
_entity_poly.pdbx_seq_one_letter_code
_entity_poly.pdbx_strand_id
1 'polypeptide(L)'
;MSETENNELTAGKQSKEPRSNQKLKLLYLAKILLNNTDANHDITLDEILNKLHAYDVTAARKSLYDDIAQLNDFGIKTQKTQYGRTVHYKVIGRAFELAELKLLVDSVAAAKFITEEKSNELIKKLESLTSRQEAATLQRQVYVAGRVKTMNSDIMKNVDAIHNAIANNSSLSFQYCRWNTKKEVEVKNDGARYHVSPWGLLWNDGNYYLIGYDHDTQVKDIHHYRVDKMKNILIENKVREGREKLKKLDIASYGKSKFGMYNGEEIKAEILCKNSAIGVLIDRFGTDVTILKRDEAHSRVFVKVADNKLFIHWIMAMGDNFKIIGPENLVKEVHEELNRLTKQYELAD
;
A
#
# COMPACT_ATOMS: atom_id res chain seq x y z
N MET A 1 62.72 23.07 -49.89
CA MET A 1 62.13 22.08 -50.82
C MET A 1 61.58 20.93 -49.99
N SER A 2 60.32 20.88 -49.83
CA SER A 2 59.35 19.79 -49.86
C SER A 2 58.10 20.24 -49.14
N GLU A 3 57.08 20.35 -49.92
CA GLU A 3 55.71 20.67 -49.54
C GLU A 3 55.13 19.51 -48.78
N THR A 4 54.45 19.77 -47.65
CA THR A 4 53.58 18.83 -46.94
C THR A 4 52.17 19.28 -47.15
N GLU A 5 51.43 18.49 -47.95
CA GLU A 5 50.02 18.64 -48.22
C GLU A 5 49.17 18.41 -46.97
N ASN A 6 48.35 19.39 -46.62
CA ASN A 6 47.29 19.31 -45.66
C ASN A 6 46.11 18.57 -46.28
N ASN A 7 45.82 17.36 -45.79
CA ASN A 7 44.59 16.59 -46.11
C ASN A 7 43.58 16.86 -45.04
N GLU A 8 42.71 17.84 -45.23
CA GLU A 8 41.52 18.08 -44.44
C GLU A 8 40.46 17.02 -44.78
N LEU A 9 40.30 16.06 -43.87
CA LEU A 9 39.15 15.12 -43.85
C LEU A 9 37.89 15.88 -43.41
N THR A 10 37.11 16.34 -44.39
CA THR A 10 35.74 16.81 -44.18
C THR A 10 34.87 15.63 -43.80
N ALA A 11 34.67 15.46 -42.49
CA ALA A 11 33.66 14.56 -41.96
C ALA A 11 32.26 15.09 -42.32
N GLY A 12 31.65 14.51 -43.37
CA GLY A 12 30.28 14.78 -43.77
C GLY A 12 29.33 14.47 -42.64
N LYS A 13 28.72 15.50 -42.04
CA LYS A 13 27.53 15.35 -41.22
C LYS A 13 26.41 14.78 -42.10
N GLN A 14 26.20 13.48 -42.04
CA GLN A 14 24.96 12.90 -42.54
C GLN A 14 23.82 13.47 -41.71
N SER A 15 23.08 14.41 -42.28
CA SER A 15 21.76 14.81 -41.78
C SER A 15 20.85 13.59 -41.86
N LYS A 16 20.58 12.95 -40.71
CA LYS A 16 19.54 11.93 -40.61
C LYS A 16 18.23 12.61 -41.02
N GLU A 17 17.69 12.20 -42.17
CA GLU A 17 16.32 12.56 -42.54
C GLU A 17 15.38 12.24 -41.37
N PRO A 18 14.43 13.13 -41.07
CA PRO A 18 13.47 12.88 -40.01
C PRO A 18 12.73 11.57 -40.33
N ARG A 19 12.94 10.56 -39.50
CA ARG A 19 12.23 9.26 -39.63
C ARG A 19 10.75 9.57 -39.49
N SER A 20 9.99 9.42 -40.57
CA SER A 20 8.54 9.49 -40.51
C SER A 20 8.01 8.46 -39.47
N ASN A 21 7.27 8.93 -38.45
CA ASN A 21 6.68 8.08 -37.43
C ASN A 21 5.44 7.31 -37.93
N GLN A 22 5.26 7.20 -39.25
CA GLN A 22 4.10 6.61 -39.89
C GLN A 22 3.82 5.16 -39.43
N LYS A 23 4.85 4.36 -39.14
CA LYS A 23 4.70 3.01 -38.58
C LYS A 23 4.11 3.00 -37.16
N LEU A 24 4.19 4.11 -36.44
CA LEU A 24 3.68 4.27 -35.07
C LEU A 24 2.27 4.92 -35.05
N LYS A 25 1.64 5.12 -36.21
CA LYS A 25 0.34 5.80 -36.33
C LYS A 25 -0.71 5.26 -35.38
N LEU A 26 -0.92 3.93 -35.36
CA LEU A 26 -1.92 3.30 -34.48
C LEU A 26 -1.60 3.49 -33.01
N LEU A 27 -0.33 3.43 -32.62
CA LEU A 27 0.10 3.65 -31.23
C LEU A 27 -0.12 5.10 -30.79
N TYR A 28 0.19 6.06 -31.65
CA TYR A 28 -0.08 7.47 -31.36
C TYR A 28 -1.58 7.76 -31.36
N LEU A 29 -2.36 7.17 -32.25
CA LEU A 29 -3.81 7.29 -32.26
C LEU A 29 -4.42 6.74 -30.95
N ALA A 30 -4.01 5.55 -30.52
CA ALA A 30 -4.41 4.97 -29.24
C ALA A 30 -4.08 5.90 -28.07
N LYS A 31 -2.83 6.41 -28.02
CA LYS A 31 -2.37 7.35 -27.01
C LYS A 31 -3.19 8.65 -27.00
N ILE A 32 -3.52 9.19 -28.16
CA ILE A 32 -4.35 10.41 -28.27
C ILE A 32 -5.74 10.16 -27.72
N LEU A 33 -6.40 9.07 -28.14
CA LEU A 33 -7.74 8.72 -27.68
C LEU A 33 -7.75 8.46 -26.16
N LEU A 34 -6.85 7.63 -25.65
CA LEU A 34 -6.77 7.31 -24.22
C LEU A 34 -6.48 8.52 -23.34
N ASN A 35 -5.64 9.47 -23.79
CA ASN A 35 -5.24 10.62 -22.98
C ASN A 35 -6.21 11.80 -23.04
N ASN A 36 -7.02 11.92 -24.09
CA ASN A 36 -7.83 13.12 -24.32
C ASN A 36 -9.33 12.86 -24.27
N THR A 37 -9.76 11.61 -24.04
CA THR A 37 -11.19 11.29 -23.98
C THR A 37 -11.53 10.45 -22.75
N ASP A 38 -12.76 10.59 -22.27
CA ASP A 38 -13.35 9.80 -21.19
C ASP A 38 -14.90 9.78 -21.34
N ALA A 39 -15.63 9.40 -20.29
CA ALA A 39 -17.09 9.35 -20.33
C ALA A 39 -17.73 10.71 -20.67
N ASN A 40 -17.11 11.82 -20.25
CA ASN A 40 -17.62 13.18 -20.34
C ASN A 40 -16.92 14.04 -21.41
N HIS A 41 -15.78 13.58 -21.93
CA HIS A 41 -14.95 14.33 -22.88
C HIS A 41 -14.74 13.49 -24.14
N ASP A 42 -15.08 14.05 -25.27
CA ASP A 42 -14.83 13.50 -26.58
C ASP A 42 -13.82 14.33 -27.38
N ILE A 43 -13.37 13.82 -28.50
CA ILE A 43 -12.42 14.49 -29.39
C ILE A 43 -12.93 14.39 -30.84
N THR A 44 -12.79 15.46 -31.58
CA THR A 44 -13.17 15.49 -33.00
C THR A 44 -12.11 14.82 -33.88
N LEU A 45 -12.54 14.40 -35.07
CA LEU A 45 -11.61 13.82 -36.05
C LEU A 45 -10.50 14.81 -36.47
N ASP A 46 -10.83 16.10 -36.54
CA ASP A 46 -9.87 17.15 -36.90
C ASP A 46 -8.83 17.38 -35.79
N GLU A 47 -9.26 17.35 -34.53
CA GLU A 47 -8.32 17.40 -33.40
C GLU A 47 -7.41 16.18 -33.36
N ILE A 48 -7.91 14.99 -33.70
CA ILE A 48 -7.09 13.76 -33.82
C ILE A 48 -6.01 13.96 -34.88
N LEU A 49 -6.38 14.47 -36.08
CA LEU A 49 -5.46 14.75 -37.17
C LEU A 49 -4.36 15.75 -36.74
N ASN A 50 -4.76 16.84 -36.10
CA ASN A 50 -3.83 17.87 -35.61
C ASN A 50 -2.85 17.28 -34.56
N LYS A 51 -3.35 16.45 -33.64
CA LYS A 51 -2.50 15.79 -32.65
C LYS A 51 -1.56 14.73 -33.26
N LEU A 52 -1.99 14.00 -34.31
CA LEU A 52 -1.13 13.08 -35.03
C LEU A 52 -0.02 13.83 -35.76
N HIS A 53 -0.35 14.96 -36.39
CA HIS A 53 0.63 15.81 -37.05
C HIS A 53 1.71 16.30 -36.08
N ALA A 54 1.38 16.61 -34.82
CA ALA A 54 2.34 16.95 -33.78
C ALA A 54 3.32 15.81 -33.42
N TYR A 55 3.02 14.58 -33.83
CA TYR A 55 3.90 13.41 -33.74
C TYR A 55 4.60 13.05 -35.04
N ASP A 56 4.64 13.94 -36.03
CA ASP A 56 5.16 13.71 -37.37
C ASP A 56 4.46 12.54 -38.09
N VAL A 57 3.16 12.39 -37.85
CA VAL A 57 2.30 11.38 -38.51
C VAL A 57 1.26 12.07 -39.36
N THR A 58 1.31 11.79 -40.67
CA THR A 58 0.31 12.27 -41.62
C THR A 58 -0.77 11.20 -41.82
N ALA A 59 -2.04 11.56 -41.67
CA ALA A 59 -3.16 10.65 -41.86
C ALA A 59 -4.29 11.32 -42.66
N ALA A 60 -4.89 10.54 -43.56
CA ALA A 60 -6.13 10.95 -44.23
C ALA A 60 -7.34 10.59 -43.35
N ARG A 61 -8.43 11.40 -43.41
CA ARG A 61 -9.67 11.14 -42.68
C ARG A 61 -10.21 9.71 -42.91
N LYS A 62 -10.18 9.23 -44.16
CA LYS A 62 -10.67 7.89 -44.52
C LYS A 62 -9.88 6.79 -43.79
N SER A 63 -8.55 6.89 -43.74
CA SER A 63 -7.73 5.88 -43.07
C SER A 63 -7.90 5.87 -41.56
N LEU A 64 -8.29 6.99 -40.92
CA LEU A 64 -8.54 7.03 -39.48
C LEU A 64 -9.78 6.23 -39.06
N TYR A 65 -10.79 6.13 -39.89
CA TYR A 65 -11.95 5.28 -39.60
C TYR A 65 -11.54 3.81 -39.49
N ASP A 66 -10.69 3.36 -40.43
CA ASP A 66 -10.18 1.98 -40.43
C ASP A 66 -9.25 1.74 -39.25
N ASP A 67 -8.37 2.73 -38.92
CA ASP A 67 -7.47 2.66 -37.78
C ASP A 67 -8.25 2.58 -36.44
N ILE A 68 -9.31 3.36 -36.29
CA ILE A 68 -10.17 3.33 -35.10
C ILE A 68 -10.92 2.00 -35.01
N ALA A 69 -11.38 1.44 -36.12
CA ALA A 69 -11.99 0.12 -36.13
C ALA A 69 -10.99 -0.95 -35.66
N GLN A 70 -9.74 -0.93 -36.16
CA GLN A 70 -8.69 -1.83 -35.68
C GLN A 70 -8.38 -1.66 -34.18
N LEU A 71 -8.39 -0.43 -33.65
CA LEU A 71 -8.24 -0.21 -32.21
C LEU A 71 -9.40 -0.80 -31.41
N ASN A 72 -10.63 -0.72 -31.93
CA ASN A 72 -11.78 -1.36 -31.31
C ASN A 72 -11.64 -2.89 -31.29
N ASP A 73 -11.14 -3.48 -32.37
CA ASP A 73 -10.87 -4.93 -32.46
C ASP A 73 -9.74 -5.35 -31.52
N PHE A 74 -8.73 -4.51 -31.37
CA PHE A 74 -7.63 -4.71 -30.42
C PHE A 74 -8.08 -4.61 -28.95
N GLY A 75 -9.24 -4.00 -28.66
CA GLY A 75 -9.80 -3.89 -27.30
C GLY A 75 -9.90 -2.46 -26.76
N ILE A 76 -9.43 -1.43 -27.50
CA ILE A 76 -9.65 -0.03 -27.14
C ILE A 76 -11.00 0.39 -27.70
N LYS A 77 -12.06 0.18 -26.94
CA LYS A 77 -13.43 0.44 -27.38
C LYS A 77 -13.72 1.94 -27.44
N THR A 78 -14.25 2.38 -28.59
CA THR A 78 -14.61 3.77 -28.79
C THR A 78 -16.10 3.91 -29.10
N GLN A 79 -16.70 4.99 -28.61
CA GLN A 79 -18.03 5.42 -29.02
C GLN A 79 -17.88 6.56 -30.03
N LYS A 80 -18.58 6.44 -31.15
CA LYS A 80 -18.69 7.46 -32.19
C LYS A 80 -20.01 8.21 -32.00
N THR A 81 -19.97 9.54 -31.97
CA THR A 81 -21.16 10.40 -31.93
C THR A 81 -21.04 11.46 -33.03
N GLN A 82 -22.15 11.80 -33.66
CA GLN A 82 -22.17 12.84 -34.68
C GLN A 82 -23.01 14.02 -34.19
N TYR A 83 -22.40 15.21 -34.18
CA TYR A 83 -23.04 16.46 -33.90
C TYR A 83 -23.00 17.35 -35.15
N GLY A 84 -24.15 17.46 -35.82
CA GLY A 84 -24.22 18.15 -37.11
C GLY A 84 -23.31 17.53 -38.15
N ARG A 85 -22.29 18.27 -38.61
CA ARG A 85 -21.30 17.78 -39.59
C ARG A 85 -20.03 17.24 -38.95
N THR A 86 -19.90 17.30 -37.63
CA THR A 86 -18.68 16.92 -36.90
C THR A 86 -18.84 15.55 -36.26
N VAL A 87 -17.83 14.71 -36.45
CA VAL A 87 -17.76 13.38 -35.84
C VAL A 87 -16.84 13.44 -34.64
N HIS A 88 -17.32 12.94 -33.53
CA HIS A 88 -16.64 12.88 -32.24
C HIS A 88 -16.41 11.45 -31.81
N TYR A 89 -15.30 11.21 -31.15
CA TYR A 89 -14.93 9.91 -30.60
C TYR A 89 -14.57 10.04 -29.13
N LYS A 90 -14.99 9.07 -28.33
CA LYS A 90 -14.52 8.89 -26.96
C LYS A 90 -14.25 7.43 -26.65
N VAL A 91 -13.27 7.18 -25.79
CA VAL A 91 -12.98 5.83 -25.29
C VAL A 91 -14.02 5.45 -24.25
N ILE A 92 -14.52 4.23 -24.36
CA ILE A 92 -15.44 3.57 -23.40
C ILE A 92 -14.82 2.28 -22.90
N GLY A 93 -15.26 1.80 -21.72
CA GLY A 93 -14.79 0.52 -21.18
C GLY A 93 -13.30 0.51 -20.84
N ARG A 94 -12.83 1.52 -20.08
CA ARG A 94 -11.48 1.53 -19.54
C ARG A 94 -11.28 0.40 -18.54
N ALA A 95 -10.02 0.00 -18.30
CA ALA A 95 -9.66 -1.03 -17.32
C ALA A 95 -10.09 -0.69 -15.89
N PHE A 96 -10.13 0.61 -15.57
CA PHE A 96 -10.58 1.12 -14.28
C PHE A 96 -11.63 2.22 -14.51
N GLU A 97 -12.66 2.21 -13.67
CA GLU A 97 -13.57 3.35 -13.53
C GLU A 97 -12.90 4.46 -12.70
N LEU A 98 -13.36 5.70 -12.88
CA LEU A 98 -12.81 6.85 -12.16
C LEU A 98 -12.93 6.69 -10.62
N ALA A 99 -14.02 6.09 -10.14
CA ALA A 99 -14.23 5.82 -8.71
C ALA A 99 -13.21 4.82 -8.15
N GLU A 100 -12.86 3.79 -8.94
CA GLU A 100 -11.84 2.81 -8.57
C GLU A 100 -10.45 3.44 -8.52
N LEU A 101 -10.11 4.28 -9.51
CA LEU A 101 -8.85 5.03 -9.50
C LEU A 101 -8.75 5.98 -8.30
N LYS A 102 -9.85 6.67 -7.94
CA LYS A 102 -9.91 7.49 -6.72
C LYS A 102 -9.57 6.67 -5.48
N LEU A 103 -10.21 5.50 -5.32
CA LEU A 103 -9.93 4.59 -4.19
C LEU A 103 -8.47 4.16 -4.15
N LEU A 104 -7.87 3.83 -5.29
CA LEU A 104 -6.46 3.44 -5.39
C LEU A 104 -5.52 4.60 -5.02
N VAL A 105 -5.79 5.81 -5.52
CA VAL A 105 -5.03 7.03 -5.18
C VAL A 105 -5.12 7.31 -3.69
N ASP A 106 -6.33 7.24 -3.10
CA ASP A 106 -6.55 7.45 -1.67
C ASP A 106 -5.80 6.42 -0.83
N SER A 107 -5.81 5.16 -1.26
CA SER A 107 -5.10 4.06 -0.59
C SER A 107 -3.58 4.30 -0.58
N VAL A 108 -3.01 4.74 -1.71
CA VAL A 108 -1.58 5.09 -1.82
C VAL A 108 -1.26 6.33 -0.99
N ALA A 109 -2.10 7.37 -1.05
CA ALA A 109 -1.93 8.59 -0.26
C ALA A 109 -1.98 8.28 1.25
N ALA A 110 -2.88 7.39 1.67
CA ALA A 110 -3.09 6.99 3.06
C ALA A 110 -1.99 6.05 3.60
N ALA A 111 -1.21 5.39 2.74
CA ALA A 111 -0.20 4.42 3.15
C ALA A 111 0.93 5.08 3.97
N LYS A 112 1.08 4.69 5.24
CA LYS A 112 2.12 5.21 6.14
C LYS A 112 3.49 4.61 5.83
N PHE A 113 3.53 3.43 5.27
CA PHE A 113 4.74 2.62 5.08
C PHE A 113 5.60 3.01 3.88
N ILE A 114 5.12 3.87 3.00
CA ILE A 114 5.89 4.41 1.86
C ILE A 114 6.17 5.90 2.03
N THR A 115 7.29 6.36 1.46
CA THR A 115 7.68 7.77 1.51
C THR A 115 6.70 8.64 0.72
N GLU A 116 6.67 9.93 1.03
CA GLU A 116 5.84 10.89 0.29
C GLU A 116 6.23 10.94 -1.19
N GLU A 117 7.54 10.95 -1.48
CA GLU A 117 8.06 10.93 -2.86
C GLU A 117 7.55 9.69 -3.63
N LYS A 118 7.65 8.50 -3.02
CA LYS A 118 7.18 7.25 -3.64
C LYS A 118 5.66 7.23 -3.82
N SER A 119 4.91 7.80 -2.88
CA SER A 119 3.46 7.95 -3.03
C SER A 119 3.12 8.82 -4.24
N ASN A 120 3.77 9.97 -4.38
CA ASN A 120 3.56 10.88 -5.50
C ASN A 120 3.92 10.25 -6.85
N GLU A 121 5.00 9.45 -6.89
CA GLU A 121 5.37 8.66 -8.09
C GLU A 121 4.27 7.65 -8.46
N LEU A 122 3.76 6.90 -7.48
CA LEU A 122 2.70 5.92 -7.71
C LEU A 122 1.38 6.56 -8.13
N ILE A 123 1.01 7.68 -7.50
CA ILE A 123 -0.19 8.45 -7.86
C ILE A 123 -0.09 8.92 -9.32
N LYS A 124 1.04 9.47 -9.77
CA LYS A 124 1.25 9.85 -11.17
C LYS A 124 1.09 8.66 -12.14
N LYS A 125 1.51 7.46 -11.74
CA LYS A 125 1.29 6.26 -12.55
C LYS A 125 -0.20 5.88 -12.62
N LEU A 126 -0.93 5.99 -11.51
CA LEU A 126 -2.39 5.77 -11.50
C LEU A 126 -3.12 6.81 -12.35
N GLU A 127 -2.74 8.08 -12.26
CA GLU A 127 -3.27 9.16 -13.08
C GLU A 127 -3.09 8.89 -14.58
N SER A 128 -2.00 8.23 -14.99
CA SER A 128 -1.76 7.88 -16.39
C SER A 128 -2.69 6.80 -16.94
N LEU A 129 -3.50 6.15 -16.10
CA LEU A 129 -4.48 5.13 -16.52
C LEU A 129 -5.81 5.73 -16.98
N THR A 130 -6.00 7.04 -16.82
CA THR A 130 -7.22 7.74 -17.24
C THR A 130 -6.92 8.92 -18.18
N SER A 131 -7.94 9.69 -18.57
CA SER A 131 -7.76 10.91 -19.37
C SER A 131 -7.06 12.01 -18.56
N ARG A 132 -6.50 13.01 -19.26
CA ARG A 132 -5.89 14.16 -18.60
C ARG A 132 -6.89 14.97 -17.78
N GLN A 133 -8.14 15.03 -18.22
CA GLN A 133 -9.23 15.72 -17.55
C GLN A 133 -9.59 15.03 -16.25
N GLU A 134 -9.81 13.72 -16.29
CA GLU A 134 -10.09 12.93 -15.09
C GLU A 134 -8.88 12.88 -14.13
N ALA A 135 -7.65 12.73 -14.65
CA ALA A 135 -6.43 12.76 -13.86
C ALA A 135 -6.30 14.04 -13.01
N ALA A 136 -6.65 15.18 -13.59
CA ALA A 136 -6.67 16.46 -12.86
C ALA A 136 -7.67 16.49 -11.70
N THR A 137 -8.71 15.66 -11.72
CA THR A 137 -9.69 15.53 -10.63
C THR A 137 -9.21 14.58 -9.52
N LEU A 138 -8.31 13.62 -9.82
CA LEU A 138 -7.77 12.69 -8.85
C LEU A 138 -6.90 13.39 -7.80
N GLN A 139 -6.19 14.45 -8.18
CA GLN A 139 -5.26 15.16 -7.28
C GLN A 139 -5.92 16.04 -6.22
N ARG A 140 -7.21 16.35 -6.32
CA ARG A 140 -7.83 17.48 -5.57
C ARG A 140 -8.73 17.08 -4.39
N GLN A 141 -8.99 15.80 -4.13
CA GLN A 141 -10.14 15.43 -3.29
C GLN A 141 -9.82 14.75 -1.96
N VAL A 142 -8.62 14.25 -1.72
CA VAL A 142 -8.31 13.61 -0.43
C VAL A 142 -7.16 14.29 0.29
N TYR A 143 -7.51 15.00 1.34
CA TYR A 143 -6.55 15.43 2.35
C TYR A 143 -6.37 14.29 3.35
N VAL A 144 -5.30 13.54 3.23
CA VAL A 144 -4.91 12.59 4.28
C VAL A 144 -4.30 13.39 5.42
N ALA A 145 -5.15 13.83 6.36
CA ALA A 145 -4.73 14.67 7.46
C ALA A 145 -3.67 13.97 8.34
N GLY A 146 -2.52 14.63 8.53
CA GLY A 146 -1.59 14.35 9.63
C GLY A 146 -0.91 12.98 9.65
N ARG A 147 -0.86 12.23 8.54
CA ARG A 147 -0.17 10.93 8.52
C ARG A 147 1.32 11.10 8.34
N VAL A 148 2.08 10.79 9.39
CA VAL A 148 3.54 10.72 9.31
C VAL A 148 3.91 9.49 8.46
N LYS A 149 4.46 9.74 7.27
CA LYS A 149 4.99 8.70 6.38
C LYS A 149 6.36 8.25 6.84
N THR A 150 6.75 7.04 6.45
CA THR A 150 8.11 6.55 6.70
C THR A 150 9.14 7.38 5.93
N MET A 151 10.32 7.50 6.49
CA MET A 151 11.49 8.07 5.81
C MET A 151 12.37 6.98 5.15
N ASN A 152 12.00 5.71 5.27
CA ASN A 152 12.75 4.61 4.70
C ASN A 152 12.41 4.43 3.20
N SER A 153 13.30 4.88 2.32
CA SER A 153 13.16 4.75 0.87
C SER A 153 13.28 3.30 0.37
N ASP A 154 13.89 2.41 1.17
CA ASP A 154 14.16 1.02 0.77
C ASP A 154 12.99 0.06 1.11
N ILE A 155 11.87 0.57 1.60
CA ILE A 155 10.75 -0.26 2.06
C ILE A 155 10.28 -1.26 0.99
N MET A 156 10.20 -0.86 -0.28
CA MET A 156 9.78 -1.76 -1.37
C MET A 156 10.81 -2.86 -1.60
N LYS A 157 12.12 -2.52 -1.57
CA LYS A 157 13.21 -3.50 -1.66
C LYS A 157 13.18 -4.46 -0.48
N ASN A 158 12.86 -3.96 0.73
CA ASN A 158 12.73 -4.77 1.92
C ASN A 158 11.58 -5.78 1.78
N VAL A 159 10.42 -5.34 1.30
CA VAL A 159 9.27 -6.22 1.04
C VAL A 159 9.63 -7.29 0.00
N ASP A 160 10.26 -6.91 -1.11
CA ASP A 160 10.68 -7.84 -2.16
C ASP A 160 11.73 -8.86 -1.63
N ALA A 161 12.71 -8.40 -0.84
CA ALA A 161 13.70 -9.30 -0.23
C ALA A 161 13.06 -10.32 0.70
N ILE A 162 12.06 -9.92 1.50
CA ILE A 162 11.32 -10.81 2.38
C ILE A 162 10.51 -11.83 1.57
N HIS A 163 9.79 -11.40 0.52
CA HIS A 163 9.06 -12.30 -0.37
C HIS A 163 9.98 -13.31 -1.04
N ASN A 164 11.15 -12.88 -1.53
CA ASN A 164 12.13 -13.74 -2.15
C ASN A 164 12.69 -14.77 -1.14
N ALA A 165 12.98 -14.36 0.10
CA ALA A 165 13.42 -15.28 1.14
C ALA A 165 12.34 -16.32 1.47
N ILE A 166 11.06 -15.91 1.55
CA ILE A 166 9.93 -16.83 1.75
C ILE A 166 9.81 -17.81 0.60
N ALA A 167 9.85 -17.35 -0.65
CA ALA A 167 9.72 -18.18 -1.85
C ALA A 167 10.86 -19.21 -1.97
N ASN A 168 12.09 -18.81 -1.62
CA ASN A 168 13.28 -19.67 -1.68
C ASN A 168 13.50 -20.52 -0.42
N ASN A 169 12.56 -20.50 0.54
CA ASN A 169 12.69 -21.20 1.82
C ASN A 169 13.97 -20.83 2.59
N SER A 170 14.41 -19.58 2.52
CA SER A 170 15.66 -19.10 3.09
C SER A 170 15.44 -18.20 4.31
N SER A 171 16.34 -18.26 5.28
CA SER A 171 16.44 -17.29 6.37
C SER A 171 16.97 -15.96 5.85
N LEU A 172 16.79 -14.91 6.63
CA LEU A 172 17.33 -13.58 6.33
C LEU A 172 17.94 -12.97 7.59
N SER A 173 18.83 -12.01 7.38
CA SER A 173 19.33 -11.16 8.45
C SER A 173 19.17 -9.69 8.08
N PHE A 174 19.02 -8.84 9.08
CA PHE A 174 18.82 -7.39 8.91
C PHE A 174 19.27 -6.62 10.14
N GLN A 175 19.48 -5.32 9.97
CA GLN A 175 19.65 -4.38 11.06
C GLN A 175 18.30 -3.72 11.36
N TYR A 176 17.98 -3.50 12.65
CA TYR A 176 16.71 -2.92 13.07
C TYR A 176 16.92 -1.53 13.65
N CYS A 177 16.09 -0.57 13.24
CA CYS A 177 16.25 0.84 13.56
C CYS A 177 15.22 1.31 14.60
N ARG A 178 15.58 2.35 15.33
CA ARG A 178 14.71 3.13 16.23
C ARG A 178 14.96 4.62 16.06
N TRP A 179 14.02 5.44 16.51
CA TRP A 179 14.24 6.87 16.66
C TRP A 179 14.94 7.15 17.99
N ASN A 180 15.89 8.07 17.97
CA ASN A 180 16.48 8.63 19.17
C ASN A 180 15.79 9.95 19.59
N THR A 181 16.17 10.52 20.74
CA THR A 181 15.61 11.77 21.27
C THR A 181 15.95 13.00 20.40
N LYS A 182 16.95 12.90 19.51
CA LYS A 182 17.32 13.93 18.54
C LYS A 182 16.52 13.84 17.25
N LYS A 183 15.53 12.95 17.17
CA LYS A 183 14.72 12.65 15.96
C LYS A 183 15.55 12.08 14.80
N GLU A 184 16.62 11.36 15.11
CA GLU A 184 17.46 10.67 14.14
C GLU A 184 17.16 9.17 14.17
N VAL A 185 17.30 8.50 13.03
CA VAL A 185 17.14 7.05 12.93
C VAL A 185 18.48 6.38 13.21
N GLU A 186 18.56 5.65 14.31
CA GLU A 186 19.75 4.89 14.71
C GLU A 186 19.50 3.39 14.65
N VAL A 187 20.54 2.62 14.39
CA VAL A 187 20.48 1.16 14.43
C VAL A 187 20.51 0.69 15.87
N LYS A 188 19.63 -0.24 16.23
CA LYS A 188 19.61 -0.85 17.56
C LYS A 188 20.79 -1.80 17.77
N ASN A 189 21.09 -2.12 19.04
CA ASN A 189 22.06 -3.12 19.46
C ASN A 189 23.43 -2.91 18.81
N ASP A 190 23.92 -1.67 18.80
CA ASP A 190 25.24 -1.28 18.27
C ASP A 190 25.51 -1.80 16.85
N GLY A 191 24.44 -1.90 16.04
CA GLY A 191 24.53 -2.35 14.67
C GLY A 191 24.44 -3.86 14.48
N ALA A 192 24.23 -4.64 15.53
CA ALA A 192 24.07 -6.09 15.44
C ALA A 192 22.91 -6.48 14.51
N ARG A 193 23.08 -7.58 13.82
CA ARG A 193 22.07 -8.13 12.91
C ARG A 193 21.14 -9.06 13.67
N TYR A 194 19.87 -9.02 13.28
CA TYR A 194 18.85 -9.99 13.66
C TYR A 194 18.81 -11.10 12.63
N HIS A 195 18.84 -12.36 13.04
CA HIS A 195 18.73 -13.54 12.17
C HIS A 195 17.36 -14.17 12.32
N VAL A 196 16.58 -14.18 11.24
CA VAL A 196 15.16 -14.52 11.30
C VAL A 196 14.77 -15.43 10.14
N SER A 197 13.96 -16.45 10.43
CA SER A 197 13.26 -17.22 9.41
C SER A 197 11.93 -16.54 9.08
N PRO A 198 11.78 -15.94 7.88
CA PRO A 198 10.56 -15.21 7.49
C PRO A 198 9.44 -16.19 7.16
N TRP A 199 8.24 -15.98 7.73
CA TRP A 199 7.09 -16.84 7.50
C TRP A 199 5.92 -16.15 6.80
N GLY A 200 5.79 -14.85 6.95
CA GLY A 200 4.77 -14.08 6.29
C GLY A 200 4.95 -12.59 6.46
N LEU A 201 4.27 -11.85 5.61
CA LEU A 201 4.08 -10.41 5.75
C LEU A 201 2.62 -10.16 6.14
N LEU A 202 2.42 -9.39 7.19
CA LEU A 202 1.10 -8.98 7.65
C LEU A 202 0.96 -7.46 7.50
N TRP A 203 -0.15 -7.05 6.90
CA TRP A 203 -0.55 -5.65 6.88
C TRP A 203 -1.40 -5.34 8.11
N ASN A 204 -0.94 -4.44 8.95
CA ASN A 204 -1.69 -4.00 10.12
C ASN A 204 -1.46 -2.51 10.41
N ASP A 205 -2.55 -1.76 10.63
CA ASP A 205 -2.56 -0.33 10.92
C ASP A 205 -1.68 0.51 9.97
N GLY A 206 -1.74 0.21 8.68
CA GLY A 206 -1.02 0.92 7.64
C GLY A 206 0.49 0.66 7.59
N ASN A 207 0.97 -0.43 8.20
CA ASN A 207 2.36 -0.86 8.16
C ASN A 207 2.47 -2.34 7.78
N TYR A 208 3.58 -2.70 7.12
CA TYR A 208 3.98 -4.10 6.96
C TYR A 208 4.75 -4.60 8.19
N TYR A 209 4.38 -5.80 8.62
CA TYR A 209 5.08 -6.53 9.66
C TYR A 209 5.57 -7.86 9.11
N LEU A 210 6.86 -8.12 9.24
CA LEU A 210 7.42 -9.45 9.04
C LEU A 210 7.03 -10.32 10.24
N ILE A 211 6.36 -11.44 9.99
CA ILE A 211 6.17 -12.52 10.94
C ILE A 211 7.36 -13.47 10.75
N GLY A 212 8.22 -13.55 11.74
CA GLY A 212 9.45 -14.32 11.64
C GLY A 212 9.79 -15.07 12.93
N TYR A 213 10.43 -16.24 12.76
CA TYR A 213 11.01 -16.97 13.87
C TYR A 213 12.42 -16.43 14.12
N ASP A 214 12.62 -15.88 15.30
CA ASP A 214 13.88 -15.25 15.71
C ASP A 214 14.86 -16.31 16.24
N HIS A 215 16.09 -16.30 15.72
CA HIS A 215 17.15 -17.23 16.11
C HIS A 215 18.02 -16.73 17.27
N ASP A 216 18.02 -15.41 17.52
CA ASP A 216 18.98 -14.75 18.41
C ASP A 216 18.42 -14.49 19.80
N THR A 217 17.09 -14.56 19.98
CA THR A 217 16.47 -14.37 21.29
C THR A 217 16.61 -15.62 22.17
N GLN A 218 16.72 -15.41 23.51
CA GLN A 218 16.79 -16.49 24.47
C GLN A 218 15.58 -17.43 24.40
N VAL A 219 14.41 -16.87 24.10
CA VAL A 219 13.19 -17.62 23.81
C VAL A 219 12.98 -17.58 22.30
N LYS A 220 13.46 -18.63 21.62
CA LYS A 220 13.25 -18.80 20.18
C LYS A 220 11.77 -18.92 19.88
N ASP A 221 11.16 -17.84 19.39
CA ASP A 221 9.73 -17.76 19.14
C ASP A 221 9.40 -16.87 17.91
N ILE A 222 8.11 -16.76 17.60
CA ILE A 222 7.63 -15.89 16.55
C ILE A 222 7.64 -14.43 17.02
N HIS A 223 8.32 -13.60 16.28
CA HIS A 223 8.41 -12.15 16.49
C HIS A 223 7.85 -11.36 15.31
N HIS A 224 7.50 -10.10 15.58
CA HIS A 224 6.98 -9.17 14.59
C HIS A 224 7.94 -8.01 14.42
N TYR A 225 8.37 -7.81 13.18
CA TYR A 225 9.27 -6.71 12.85
C TYR A 225 8.61 -5.77 11.85
N ARG A 226 8.54 -4.49 12.18
CA ARG A 226 8.08 -3.48 11.22
C ARG A 226 9.08 -3.38 10.09
N VAL A 227 8.63 -3.59 8.86
CA VAL A 227 9.50 -3.64 7.67
C VAL A 227 10.10 -2.26 7.36
N ASP A 228 9.41 -1.17 7.68
CA ASP A 228 9.92 0.19 7.54
C ASP A 228 11.08 0.53 8.48
N LYS A 229 11.28 -0.26 9.55
CA LYS A 229 12.40 -0.14 10.48
C LYS A 229 13.57 -1.08 10.17
N MET A 230 13.45 -1.90 9.13
CA MET A 230 14.51 -2.82 8.72
C MET A 230 15.45 -2.14 7.73
N LYS A 231 16.74 -2.38 7.87
CA LYS A 231 17.80 -1.94 6.95
C LYS A 231 18.74 -3.07 6.63
N ASN A 232 19.40 -2.99 5.45
CA ASN A 232 20.46 -3.91 5.05
C ASN A 232 20.04 -5.38 5.13
N ILE A 233 18.85 -5.72 4.56
CA ILE A 233 18.36 -7.09 4.53
C ILE A 233 19.28 -7.93 3.63
N LEU A 234 19.72 -9.08 4.15
CA LEU A 234 20.48 -10.09 3.41
C LEU A 234 19.74 -11.42 3.49
N ILE A 235 19.53 -12.05 2.35
CA ILE A 235 18.99 -13.40 2.28
C ILE A 235 20.16 -14.36 2.55
N GLU A 236 19.99 -15.27 3.51
CA GLU A 236 21.01 -16.19 3.94
C GLU A 236 20.84 -17.56 3.23
N ASN A 237 21.94 -18.23 2.95
CA ASN A 237 21.91 -19.60 2.45
C ASN A 237 21.64 -20.60 3.58
N LYS A 238 20.53 -20.39 4.29
CA LYS A 238 20.11 -21.18 5.45
C LYS A 238 18.60 -21.42 5.37
N VAL A 239 18.19 -22.67 5.52
CA VAL A 239 16.78 -23.07 5.48
C VAL A 239 16.03 -22.46 6.67
N ARG A 240 14.78 -22.07 6.44
CA ARG A 240 13.91 -21.53 7.48
C ARG A 240 13.60 -22.55 8.58
N GLU A 241 13.60 -22.09 9.81
CA GLU A 241 13.23 -22.83 11.01
C GLU A 241 11.93 -22.31 11.63
N GLY A 242 11.39 -22.99 12.64
CA GLY A 242 10.23 -22.54 13.44
C GLY A 242 8.86 -22.82 12.82
N ARG A 243 8.77 -23.70 11.81
CA ARG A 243 7.50 -24.07 11.16
C ARG A 243 6.44 -24.60 12.13
N GLU A 244 6.86 -25.35 13.14
CA GLU A 244 5.94 -25.94 14.13
C GLU A 244 5.28 -24.89 15.04
N LYS A 245 6.00 -23.80 15.32
CA LYS A 245 5.46 -22.64 16.02
C LYS A 245 4.38 -21.94 15.19
N LEU A 246 4.61 -21.82 13.88
CA LEU A 246 3.69 -21.19 12.95
C LEU A 246 2.41 -22.00 12.70
N LYS A 247 2.49 -23.34 12.66
CA LYS A 247 1.30 -24.22 12.44
C LYS A 247 0.21 -24.02 13.48
N LYS A 248 0.57 -23.52 14.67
CA LYS A 248 -0.37 -23.19 15.74
C LYS A 248 -1.05 -21.80 15.55
N LEU A 249 -0.60 -21.03 14.56
CA LEU A 249 -1.06 -19.68 14.30
C LEU A 249 -1.91 -19.65 13.02
N ASP A 250 -3.18 -19.35 13.15
CA ASP A 250 -4.00 -18.96 12.00
C ASP A 250 -3.63 -17.52 11.60
N ILE A 251 -2.81 -17.36 10.57
CA ILE A 251 -2.30 -16.05 10.11
C ILE A 251 -3.45 -15.12 9.72
N ALA A 252 -4.57 -15.64 9.22
CA ALA A 252 -5.71 -14.82 8.81
C ALA A 252 -6.45 -14.21 10.02
N SER A 253 -6.62 -14.96 11.11
CA SER A 253 -7.20 -14.47 12.35
C SER A 253 -6.18 -13.78 13.25
N TYR A 254 -4.89 -14.07 13.06
CA TYR A 254 -3.79 -13.60 13.88
C TYR A 254 -3.71 -12.06 13.97
N GLY A 255 -3.92 -11.37 12.86
CA GLY A 255 -3.95 -9.90 12.84
C GLY A 255 -5.13 -9.29 13.60
N LYS A 256 -6.27 -9.99 13.69
CA LYS A 256 -7.47 -9.50 14.38
C LYS A 256 -7.32 -9.56 15.91
N SER A 257 -6.67 -10.62 16.43
CA SER A 257 -6.47 -10.82 17.87
C SER A 257 -5.34 -9.98 18.47
N LYS A 258 -4.41 -9.46 17.63
CA LYS A 258 -3.22 -8.73 18.09
C LYS A 258 -3.46 -7.23 18.17
N PHE A 259 -3.24 -6.66 19.35
CA PHE A 259 -3.20 -5.22 19.57
C PHE A 259 -1.77 -4.71 19.42
N GLY A 260 -1.54 -3.80 18.46
CA GLY A 260 -0.22 -3.22 18.21
C GLY A 260 0.86 -4.22 17.80
N MET A 261 0.48 -5.44 17.35
CA MET A 261 1.40 -6.52 16.97
C MET A 261 2.34 -6.99 18.09
N TYR A 262 1.94 -6.82 19.35
CA TYR A 262 2.65 -7.39 20.49
C TYR A 262 2.27 -8.85 20.72
N ASN A 263 3.24 -9.66 21.15
CA ASN A 263 3.03 -11.05 21.51
C ASN A 263 2.22 -11.16 22.81
N GLY A 264 1.54 -12.25 22.98
CA GLY A 264 0.75 -12.65 24.14
C GLY A 264 0.04 -13.97 23.83
N GLU A 265 -0.22 -14.78 24.84
CA GLU A 265 -1.06 -15.96 24.69
C GLU A 265 -2.46 -15.55 24.26
N GLU A 266 -3.11 -16.35 23.41
CA GLU A 266 -4.48 -16.09 23.02
C GLU A 266 -5.42 -16.47 24.18
N ILE A 267 -6.18 -15.50 24.64
CA ILE A 267 -7.20 -15.68 25.70
C ILE A 267 -8.59 -15.35 25.17
N LYS A 268 -9.60 -15.95 25.76
CA LYS A 268 -11.00 -15.60 25.53
C LYS A 268 -11.43 -14.57 26.56
N ALA A 269 -11.39 -13.29 26.19
CA ALA A 269 -11.85 -12.20 27.06
C ALA A 269 -13.39 -12.11 27.03
N GLU A 270 -13.98 -11.82 28.19
CA GLU A 270 -15.39 -11.53 28.36
C GLU A 270 -15.57 -10.04 28.71
N ILE A 271 -16.34 -9.36 27.85
CA ILE A 271 -16.58 -7.91 27.95
C ILE A 271 -18.06 -7.66 28.22
N LEU A 272 -18.38 -6.93 29.26
CA LEU A 272 -19.68 -6.30 29.44
C LEU A 272 -19.70 -5.05 28.57
N CYS A 273 -20.64 -4.99 27.63
CA CYS A 273 -20.74 -3.94 26.63
C CYS A 273 -22.12 -3.29 26.67
N LYS A 274 -22.20 -1.95 26.61
CA LYS A 274 -23.47 -1.27 26.35
C LYS A 274 -23.99 -1.65 24.96
N ASN A 275 -25.28 -1.94 24.84
CA ASN A 275 -25.88 -2.37 23.57
C ASN A 275 -25.68 -1.32 22.46
N SER A 276 -25.63 -0.03 22.79
CA SER A 276 -25.35 1.06 21.85
C SER A 276 -23.92 1.06 21.29
N ALA A 277 -22.96 0.38 21.95
CA ALA A 277 -21.56 0.33 21.58
C ALA A 277 -21.13 -1.01 20.93
N ILE A 278 -22.04 -1.95 20.72
CA ILE A 278 -21.76 -3.28 20.14
C ILE A 278 -21.08 -3.16 18.78
N GLY A 279 -21.46 -2.16 17.94
CA GLY A 279 -20.86 -1.91 16.64
C GLY A 279 -19.33 -1.77 16.69
N VAL A 280 -18.79 -1.11 17.71
CA VAL A 280 -17.34 -0.95 17.89
C VAL A 280 -16.61 -2.30 18.05
N LEU A 281 -17.25 -3.26 18.77
CA LEU A 281 -16.68 -4.61 18.90
C LEU A 281 -16.78 -5.40 17.61
N ILE A 282 -17.91 -5.27 16.89
CA ILE A 282 -18.10 -5.93 15.58
C ILE A 282 -17.10 -5.37 14.55
N ASP A 283 -16.92 -4.05 14.48
CA ASP A 283 -15.96 -3.41 13.58
C ASP A 283 -14.51 -3.87 13.86
N ARG A 284 -14.18 -4.11 15.13
CA ARG A 284 -12.85 -4.53 15.53
C ARG A 284 -12.59 -6.02 15.35
N PHE A 285 -13.54 -6.87 15.76
CA PHE A 285 -13.34 -8.31 15.84
C PHE A 285 -14.07 -9.09 14.75
N GLY A 286 -14.97 -8.45 14.01
CA GLY A 286 -15.81 -9.08 13.01
C GLY A 286 -17.13 -9.59 13.58
N THR A 287 -17.98 -10.12 12.69
CA THR A 287 -19.31 -10.61 13.03
C THR A 287 -19.33 -11.96 13.76
N ASP A 288 -18.19 -12.66 13.80
CA ASP A 288 -18.07 -14.01 14.40
C ASP A 288 -18.00 -13.99 15.95
N VAL A 289 -18.07 -12.80 16.56
CA VAL A 289 -18.05 -12.65 18.02
C VAL A 289 -19.33 -13.20 18.63
N THR A 290 -19.20 -13.88 19.77
CA THR A 290 -20.37 -14.38 20.52
C THR A 290 -20.93 -13.25 21.37
N ILE A 291 -22.21 -12.89 21.15
CA ILE A 291 -22.92 -11.85 21.89
C ILE A 291 -24.09 -12.49 22.63
N LEU A 292 -24.15 -12.33 23.96
CA LEU A 292 -25.23 -12.79 24.79
C LEU A 292 -25.93 -11.59 25.46
N LYS A 293 -27.19 -11.34 25.14
CA LYS A 293 -27.97 -10.28 25.77
C LYS A 293 -28.02 -10.54 27.27
N ARG A 294 -27.70 -9.54 28.09
CA ARG A 294 -27.78 -9.57 29.53
C ARG A 294 -29.07 -8.90 30.02
N ASP A 295 -29.29 -7.66 29.56
CA ASP A 295 -30.46 -6.84 29.89
C ASP A 295 -30.76 -5.86 28.69
N GLU A 296 -31.69 -4.92 28.91
CA GLU A 296 -32.03 -3.95 27.84
C GLU A 296 -30.92 -2.96 27.50
N ALA A 297 -29.98 -2.76 28.38
CA ALA A 297 -28.88 -1.80 28.19
C ALA A 297 -27.54 -2.47 27.87
N HIS A 298 -27.35 -3.74 28.26
CA HIS A 298 -26.04 -4.41 28.20
C HIS A 298 -26.08 -5.80 27.61
N SER A 299 -24.99 -6.17 26.97
CA SER A 299 -24.69 -7.53 26.48
C SER A 299 -23.31 -7.99 26.97
N ARG A 300 -23.13 -9.31 27.08
CA ARG A 300 -21.83 -9.96 27.30
C ARG A 300 -21.28 -10.38 25.96
N VAL A 301 -20.07 -9.94 25.65
CA VAL A 301 -19.39 -10.22 24.37
C VAL A 301 -18.11 -10.98 24.65
N PHE A 302 -17.91 -12.07 23.91
CA PHE A 302 -16.73 -12.92 24.02
C PHE A 302 -15.83 -12.72 22.80
N VAL A 303 -14.58 -12.31 23.03
CA VAL A 303 -13.60 -12.06 22.00
C VAL A 303 -12.30 -12.84 22.26
N LYS A 304 -11.64 -13.27 21.18
CA LYS A 304 -10.31 -13.85 21.26
C LYS A 304 -9.27 -12.74 21.09
N VAL A 305 -8.40 -12.58 22.05
CA VAL A 305 -7.38 -11.52 22.06
C VAL A 305 -6.05 -12.08 22.58
N ALA A 306 -4.95 -11.44 22.14
CA ALA A 306 -3.68 -11.65 22.80
C ALA A 306 -3.70 -11.00 24.18
N ASP A 307 -3.25 -11.73 25.19
CA ASP A 307 -3.05 -11.23 26.53
C ASP A 307 -1.91 -10.22 26.55
N ASN A 308 -2.26 -8.93 26.48
CA ASN A 308 -1.31 -7.83 26.54
C ASN A 308 -1.98 -6.54 27.02
N LYS A 309 -1.17 -5.66 27.59
CA LYS A 309 -1.65 -4.38 28.14
C LYS A 309 -2.33 -3.46 27.14
N LEU A 310 -2.05 -3.57 25.83
CA LEU A 310 -2.68 -2.72 24.83
C LEU A 310 -4.17 -3.03 24.66
N PHE A 311 -4.56 -4.30 24.81
CA PHE A 311 -5.98 -4.65 24.86
C PHE A 311 -6.66 -4.00 26.07
N ILE A 312 -6.05 -4.09 27.26
CA ILE A 312 -6.57 -3.45 28.47
C ILE A 312 -6.72 -1.94 28.25
N HIS A 313 -5.68 -1.28 27.73
CA HIS A 313 -5.73 0.17 27.46
C HIS A 313 -6.78 0.54 26.41
N TRP A 314 -6.97 -0.31 25.38
CA TRP A 314 -8.03 -0.09 24.39
C TRP A 314 -9.43 -0.15 25.03
N ILE A 315 -9.68 -1.11 25.90
CA ILE A 315 -10.93 -1.18 26.66
C ILE A 315 -11.11 0.06 27.57
N MET A 316 -10.05 0.49 28.26
CA MET A 316 -10.09 1.69 29.09
C MET A 316 -10.40 2.95 28.28
N ALA A 317 -9.88 3.05 27.06
CA ALA A 317 -10.15 4.18 26.16
C ALA A 317 -11.63 4.26 25.71
N MET A 318 -12.39 3.19 25.83
CA MET A 318 -13.84 3.16 25.53
C MET A 318 -14.70 3.67 26.70
N GLY A 319 -14.08 4.05 27.81
CA GLY A 319 -14.75 4.58 28.98
C GLY A 319 -15.74 3.59 29.58
N ASP A 320 -16.94 4.09 29.90
CA ASP A 320 -18.02 3.30 30.52
C ASP A 320 -18.83 2.42 29.54
N ASN A 321 -18.43 2.41 28.25
CA ASN A 321 -19.10 1.55 27.25
C ASN A 321 -18.68 0.09 27.37
N PHE A 322 -17.45 -0.17 27.83
CA PHE A 322 -16.90 -1.52 27.95
C PHE A 322 -16.31 -1.76 29.34
N LYS A 323 -16.49 -2.97 29.86
CA LYS A 323 -15.86 -3.45 31.07
C LYS A 323 -15.42 -4.89 30.89
N ILE A 324 -14.15 -5.20 31.13
CA ILE A 324 -13.67 -6.58 31.23
C ILE A 324 -14.25 -7.22 32.47
N ILE A 325 -14.94 -8.35 32.31
CA ILE A 325 -15.58 -9.10 33.40
C ILE A 325 -15.06 -10.54 33.52
N GLY A 326 -14.19 -10.95 32.58
CA GLY A 326 -13.56 -12.28 32.60
C GLY A 326 -12.48 -12.41 31.52
N PRO A 327 -11.59 -13.39 31.65
CA PRO A 327 -11.41 -14.30 32.79
C PRO A 327 -10.81 -13.58 34.02
N GLU A 328 -10.80 -14.26 35.18
CA GLU A 328 -10.41 -13.67 36.47
C GLU A 328 -8.98 -13.11 36.47
N ASN A 329 -8.02 -13.81 35.86
CA ASN A 329 -6.65 -13.33 35.70
C ASN A 329 -6.59 -11.99 34.94
N LEU A 330 -7.34 -11.85 33.84
CA LEU A 330 -7.38 -10.61 33.07
C LEU A 330 -8.03 -9.46 33.87
N VAL A 331 -9.08 -9.73 34.63
CA VAL A 331 -9.70 -8.75 35.54
C VAL A 331 -8.68 -8.27 36.59
N LYS A 332 -7.86 -9.18 37.13
CA LYS A 332 -6.79 -8.85 38.06
C LYS A 332 -5.74 -7.93 37.42
N GLU A 333 -5.31 -8.24 36.20
CA GLU A 333 -4.37 -7.39 35.44
C GLU A 333 -4.93 -5.99 35.18
N VAL A 334 -6.22 -5.86 34.91
CA VAL A 334 -6.89 -4.55 34.80
C VAL A 334 -6.76 -3.77 36.10
N HIS A 335 -7.00 -4.39 37.26
CA HIS A 335 -6.86 -3.72 38.55
C HIS A 335 -5.40 -3.32 38.85
N GLU A 336 -4.44 -4.19 38.53
CA GLU A 336 -3.02 -3.89 38.68
C GLU A 336 -2.60 -2.70 37.79
N GLU A 337 -3.09 -2.66 36.55
CA GLU A 337 -2.78 -1.58 35.61
C GLU A 337 -3.44 -0.24 36.03
N LEU A 338 -4.68 -0.26 36.54
CA LEU A 338 -5.33 0.90 37.10
C LEU A 338 -4.54 1.48 38.29
N ASN A 339 -4.11 0.61 39.20
CA ASN A 339 -3.31 1.03 40.35
C ASN A 339 -1.95 1.61 39.93
N ARG A 340 -1.31 1.03 38.90
CA ARG A 340 -0.07 1.53 38.33
C ARG A 340 -0.25 2.93 37.73
N LEU A 341 -1.33 3.12 36.94
CA LEU A 341 -1.64 4.40 36.32
C LEU A 341 -1.99 5.46 37.35
N THR A 342 -2.78 5.12 38.36
CA THR A 342 -3.12 6.04 39.46
C THR A 342 -1.85 6.57 40.11
N LYS A 343 -0.92 5.68 40.50
CA LYS A 343 0.38 6.07 41.06
C LYS A 343 1.23 6.92 40.10
N GLN A 344 1.15 6.69 38.82
CA GLN A 344 1.91 7.44 37.79
C GLN A 344 1.41 8.89 37.67
N TYR A 345 0.11 9.13 37.93
CA TYR A 345 -0.52 10.43 37.79
C TYR A 345 -0.90 11.07 39.16
N GLU A 346 -0.50 10.45 40.28
CA GLU A 346 -0.55 11.13 41.58
C GLU A 346 0.34 12.36 41.49
N LEU A 347 -0.25 13.52 41.73
CA LEU A 347 0.53 14.76 41.84
C LEU A 347 1.48 14.62 43.04
N ALA A 348 2.76 14.88 42.81
CA ALA A 348 3.68 15.07 43.90
C ALA A 348 3.23 16.36 44.63
N ASP A 349 2.82 16.23 45.89
CA ASP A 349 2.50 17.35 46.77
C ASP A 349 3.70 18.30 46.97
#